data_0b69026f62c272666d06b201079762d5
#
_entry.id   0b69026f62c272666d06b201079762d5
#
_cell.length_a   1.000
_cell.length_b   1.000
_cell.length_c   1.000
_cell.angle_alpha   90.00
_cell.angle_beta   90.00
_cell.angle_gamma   90.00
#
_symmetry.space_group_name_H-M   'P 1'
#
loop_
_entity.id
_entity.type
_entity.pdbx_description
1 polymer ?
#
loop_
_entity_poly.entity_id
_entity_poly.type
_entity_poly.pdbx_seq_one_letter_code
_entity_poly.pdbx_strand_id
1 'polypeptide(L)'
;MIEPACGNGNFLAEILRRKLAVVDQYKRFPSDWERYSVMAIMSIYGVDILPDNVAECRERLYGIWEKAYNKVCKKECRDACREAVRYILSRNILCGDALTLKAADGRPIIFSEWSMVGKRSVKRRDFRLDVLMNEHDDPTAYDDNNMQLSMFGEDVSGLDNWMTDPLTGKPTPAPIAEYDLIDYWRVQEHGT
;
A
#
# COMPACT_ATOMS: atom_id res chain seq x y z
N MET A 1 1.11 5.26 6.18
CA MET A 1 1.03 6.72 5.90
C MET A 1 0.84 6.90 4.41
N ILE A 2 -0.18 7.66 4.05
CA ILE A 2 -0.53 7.97 2.66
C ILE A 2 -0.27 9.46 2.40
N GLU A 3 0.36 9.80 1.27
CA GLU A 3 0.57 11.17 0.81
C GLU A 3 -0.32 11.42 -0.42
N PRO A 4 -1.37 12.25 -0.29
CA PRO A 4 -2.38 12.40 -1.35
C PRO A 4 -1.92 13.28 -2.53
N ALA A 5 -0.80 13.97 -2.40
CA ALA A 5 -0.19 14.80 -3.45
C ALA A 5 1.34 14.61 -3.40
N CYS A 6 1.80 13.39 -3.69
CA CYS A 6 3.19 13.01 -3.43
C CYS A 6 4.21 13.70 -4.35
N GLY A 7 3.75 14.32 -5.46
CA GLY A 7 4.62 14.93 -6.44
C GLY A 7 5.71 13.96 -6.92
N ASN A 8 6.89 14.47 -7.12
CA ASN A 8 8.06 13.65 -7.44
C ASN A 8 8.71 12.95 -6.22
N GLY A 9 7.98 12.89 -5.08
CA GLY A 9 8.36 12.09 -3.91
C GLY A 9 9.37 12.73 -2.95
N ASN A 10 9.55 14.04 -2.92
CA ASN A 10 10.51 14.68 -2.01
C ASN A 10 10.18 14.40 -0.53
N PHE A 11 8.92 14.53 -0.14
CA PHE A 11 8.47 14.26 1.22
C PHE A 11 8.59 12.76 1.56
N LEU A 12 8.12 11.89 0.67
CA LEU A 12 8.23 10.44 0.87
C LEU A 12 9.67 9.96 0.93
N ALA A 13 10.58 10.59 0.18
CA ALA A 13 12.01 10.32 0.23
C ALA A 13 12.61 10.61 1.61
N GLU A 14 12.22 11.70 2.25
CA GLU A 14 12.65 12.02 3.61
C GLU A 14 12.08 11.03 4.64
N ILE A 15 10.82 10.66 4.49
CA ILE A 15 10.19 9.62 5.31
C ILE A 15 10.96 8.29 5.18
N LEU A 16 11.28 7.89 3.94
CA LEU A 16 12.05 6.66 3.72
C LEU A 16 13.43 6.71 4.35
N ARG A 17 14.16 7.84 4.23
CA ARG A 17 15.47 7.99 4.88
C ARG A 17 15.38 7.81 6.38
N ARG A 18 14.37 8.41 7.02
CA ARG A 18 14.13 8.25 8.48
C ARG A 18 13.80 6.82 8.85
N LYS A 19 12.94 6.15 8.09
CA LYS A 19 12.62 4.73 8.31
C LYS A 19 13.87 3.85 8.17
N LEU A 20 14.69 4.06 7.14
CA LEU A 20 15.94 3.31 6.94
C LEU A 20 16.96 3.60 8.05
N ALA A 21 17.03 4.82 8.58
CA ALA A 21 17.88 5.12 9.74
C ALA A 21 17.46 4.31 10.98
N VAL A 22 16.16 4.08 11.19
CA VAL A 22 15.68 3.17 12.23
C VAL A 22 16.05 1.72 11.92
N VAL A 23 15.95 1.30 10.67
CA VAL A 23 16.32 -0.07 10.23
C VAL A 23 17.82 -0.32 10.41
N ASP A 24 18.66 0.70 10.42
CA ASP A 24 20.12 0.56 10.57
C ASP A 24 20.55 -0.06 11.92
N GLN A 25 19.66 -0.14 12.91
CA GLN A 25 19.93 -0.93 14.14
C GLN A 25 20.18 -2.40 13.84
N TYR A 26 19.66 -2.93 12.73
CA TYR A 26 19.79 -4.33 12.28
C TYR A 26 20.96 -4.57 11.33
N LYS A 27 21.77 -3.56 10.98
CA LYS A 27 22.87 -3.67 9.99
C LYS A 27 23.92 -4.75 10.25
N ARG A 28 23.97 -5.31 11.46
CA ARG A 28 24.85 -6.45 11.81
C ARG A 28 24.35 -7.77 11.21
N PHE A 29 23.07 -7.84 10.85
CA PHE A 29 22.40 -9.01 10.30
C PHE A 29 21.76 -8.64 8.97
N PRO A 30 22.47 -8.81 7.81
CA PRO A 30 22.00 -8.37 6.51
C PRO A 30 20.59 -8.86 6.14
N SER A 31 20.25 -10.10 6.49
CA SER A 31 18.92 -10.67 6.25
C SER A 31 17.80 -9.96 7.05
N ASP A 32 18.08 -9.56 8.29
CA ASP A 32 17.12 -8.80 9.09
C ASP A 32 17.00 -7.36 8.57
N TRP A 33 18.14 -6.74 8.23
CA TRP A 33 18.13 -5.40 7.63
C TRP A 33 17.35 -5.39 6.32
N GLU A 34 17.58 -6.36 5.43
CA GLU A 34 16.84 -6.51 4.17
C GLU A 34 15.34 -6.58 4.44
N ARG A 35 14.91 -7.49 5.31
CA ARG A 35 13.50 -7.66 5.66
C ARG A 35 12.86 -6.37 6.18
N TYR A 36 13.46 -5.72 7.17
CA TYR A 36 12.92 -4.49 7.74
C TYR A 36 12.96 -3.32 6.76
N SER A 37 13.94 -3.27 5.86
CA SER A 37 13.99 -2.25 4.81
C SER A 37 12.87 -2.42 3.78
N VAL A 38 12.52 -3.65 3.42
CA VAL A 38 11.36 -3.94 2.57
C VAL A 38 10.06 -3.58 3.29
N MET A 39 9.93 -3.87 4.59
CA MET A 39 8.78 -3.43 5.39
C MET A 39 8.65 -1.90 5.43
N ALA A 40 9.78 -1.18 5.47
CA ALA A 40 9.77 0.28 5.40
C ALA A 40 9.16 0.77 4.07
N ILE A 41 9.51 0.13 2.93
CA ILE A 41 8.92 0.41 1.62
C ILE A 41 7.42 0.05 1.61
N MET A 42 7.03 -1.12 2.12
CA MET A 42 5.64 -1.56 2.20
C MET A 42 4.72 -0.58 2.96
N SER A 43 5.27 0.25 3.82
CA SER A 43 4.53 1.19 4.66
C SER A 43 4.44 2.63 4.12
N ILE A 44 4.91 2.87 2.89
CA ILE A 44 4.89 4.17 2.23
C ILE A 44 3.91 4.11 1.07
N TYR A 45 2.97 5.07 1.04
CA TYR A 45 1.95 5.18 0.02
C TYR A 45 1.89 6.61 -0.51
N GLY A 46 1.59 6.77 -1.79
CA GLY A 46 1.42 8.08 -2.40
C GLY A 46 0.51 8.05 -3.62
N VAL A 47 -0.15 9.17 -3.85
CA VAL A 47 -0.95 9.41 -5.06
C VAL A 47 -0.49 10.71 -5.68
N ASP A 48 -0.43 10.77 -6.98
CA ASP A 48 -0.25 12.02 -7.73
C ASP A 48 -1.01 11.93 -9.05
N ILE A 49 -1.53 13.07 -9.50
CA ILE A 49 -2.32 13.13 -10.74
C ILE A 49 -1.45 13.03 -11.99
N LEU A 50 -0.17 13.41 -11.88
CA LEU A 50 0.78 13.42 -12.99
C LEU A 50 1.57 12.11 -13.07
N PRO A 51 1.47 11.34 -14.16
CA PRO A 51 2.17 10.06 -14.31
C PRO A 51 3.70 10.21 -14.26
N ASP A 52 4.24 11.33 -14.74
CA ASP A 52 5.69 11.60 -14.70
C ASP A 52 6.17 11.78 -13.25
N ASN A 53 5.41 12.48 -12.41
CA ASN A 53 5.69 12.61 -10.98
C ASN A 53 5.70 11.24 -10.30
N VAL A 54 4.71 10.41 -10.59
CA VAL A 54 4.61 9.04 -10.05
C VAL A 54 5.83 8.20 -10.44
N ALA A 55 6.23 8.26 -11.71
CA ALA A 55 7.41 7.54 -12.18
C ALA A 55 8.70 8.02 -11.49
N GLU A 56 8.89 9.35 -11.41
CA GLU A 56 10.04 9.94 -10.73
C GLU A 56 10.04 9.61 -9.22
N CYS A 57 8.89 9.66 -8.57
CA CYS A 57 8.74 9.28 -7.17
C CYS A 57 9.18 7.84 -6.92
N ARG A 58 8.70 6.88 -7.72
CA ARG A 58 9.09 5.47 -7.63
C ARG A 58 10.60 5.28 -7.79
N GLU A 59 11.20 5.86 -8.82
CA GLU A 59 12.63 5.75 -9.06
C GLU A 59 13.47 6.42 -7.96
N ARG A 60 13.04 7.55 -7.43
CA ARG A 60 13.68 8.24 -6.30
C ARG A 60 13.67 7.38 -5.04
N LEU A 61 12.53 6.81 -4.68
CA LEU A 61 12.39 5.94 -3.51
C LEU A 61 13.22 4.67 -3.68
N TYR A 62 13.15 4.05 -4.86
CA TYR A 62 13.96 2.88 -5.19
C TYR A 62 15.45 3.18 -5.08
N GLY A 63 15.95 4.26 -5.66
CA GLY A 63 17.36 4.63 -5.63
C GLY A 63 17.89 4.90 -4.23
N ILE A 64 17.08 5.50 -3.34
CA ILE A 64 17.43 5.69 -1.92
C ILE A 64 17.56 4.33 -1.23
N TRP A 65 16.58 3.44 -1.41
CA TRP A 65 16.59 2.11 -0.81
C TRP A 65 17.74 1.26 -1.36
N GLU A 66 17.93 1.21 -2.67
CA GLU A 66 18.96 0.40 -3.33
C GLU A 66 20.38 0.80 -2.90
N LYS A 67 20.64 2.11 -2.78
CA LYS A 67 21.93 2.61 -2.28
C LYS A 67 22.22 2.11 -0.87
N ALA A 68 21.22 2.13 0.01
CA ALA A 68 21.35 1.65 1.39
C ALA A 68 21.48 0.11 1.41
N TYR A 69 20.70 -0.59 0.61
CA TYR A 69 20.71 -2.04 0.47
C TYR A 69 22.08 -2.55 0.04
N ASN A 70 22.65 -1.99 -1.02
CA ASN A 70 23.99 -2.34 -1.51
C ASN A 70 25.08 -2.08 -0.46
N LYS A 71 24.96 -1.00 0.30
CA LYS A 71 25.90 -0.65 1.35
C LYS A 71 25.92 -1.65 2.50
N VAL A 72 24.73 -2.14 2.92
CA VAL A 72 24.59 -3.02 4.08
C VAL A 72 24.71 -4.48 3.69
N CYS A 73 23.95 -4.95 2.69
CA CYS A 73 23.89 -6.36 2.32
C CYS A 73 25.04 -6.82 1.43
N LYS A 74 25.69 -5.91 0.69
CA LYS A 74 26.90 -6.19 -0.12
C LYS A 74 26.73 -7.42 -1.01
N LYS A 75 27.46 -8.49 -0.74
CA LYS A 75 27.44 -9.75 -1.51
C LYS A 75 26.17 -10.57 -1.29
N GLU A 76 25.39 -10.27 -0.27
CA GLU A 76 24.12 -10.96 0.07
C GLU A 76 22.92 -10.32 -0.64
N CYS A 77 23.14 -9.25 -1.43
CA CYS A 77 22.07 -8.64 -2.23
C CYS A 77 21.49 -9.63 -3.24
N ARG A 78 20.16 -9.63 -3.34
CA ARG A 78 19.38 -10.49 -4.25
C ARG A 78 18.63 -9.66 -5.27
N ASP A 79 18.69 -10.07 -6.54
CA ASP A 79 17.92 -9.38 -7.60
C ASP A 79 16.42 -9.55 -7.40
N ALA A 80 15.98 -10.73 -6.93
CA ALA A 80 14.58 -10.95 -6.57
C ALA A 80 14.06 -9.93 -5.52
N CYS A 81 14.89 -9.53 -4.55
CA CYS A 81 14.52 -8.49 -3.58
C CYS A 81 14.41 -7.10 -4.24
N ARG A 82 15.27 -6.78 -5.22
CA ARG A 82 15.17 -5.54 -6.02
C ARG A 82 13.88 -5.49 -6.82
N GLU A 83 13.54 -6.59 -7.48
CA GLU A 83 12.29 -6.72 -8.23
C GLU A 83 11.07 -6.59 -7.31
N ALA A 84 11.10 -7.24 -6.15
CA ALA A 84 10.04 -7.13 -5.15
C ALA A 84 9.82 -5.68 -4.70
N VAL A 85 10.90 -4.93 -4.42
CA VAL A 85 10.79 -3.52 -4.01
C VAL A 85 10.23 -2.64 -5.14
N ARG A 86 10.65 -2.86 -6.39
CA ARG A 86 10.05 -2.16 -7.54
C ARG A 86 8.56 -2.47 -7.68
N TYR A 87 8.20 -3.73 -7.51
CA TYR A 87 6.80 -4.15 -7.54
C TYR A 87 5.97 -3.50 -6.43
N ILE A 88 6.45 -3.52 -5.17
CA ILE A 88 5.77 -2.88 -4.05
C ILE A 88 5.56 -1.38 -4.33
N LEU A 89 6.60 -0.68 -4.80
CA LEU A 89 6.49 0.73 -5.16
C LEU A 89 5.47 0.97 -6.28
N SER A 90 5.36 0.05 -7.24
CA SER A 90 4.35 0.16 -8.31
C SER A 90 2.91 0.02 -7.80
N ARG A 91 2.71 -0.68 -6.67
CA ARG A 91 1.41 -0.89 -6.03
C ARG A 91 1.07 0.17 -4.97
N ASN A 92 2.09 0.87 -4.46
CA ASN A 92 1.94 1.81 -3.36
C ASN A 92 2.00 3.28 -3.81
N ILE A 93 2.67 3.59 -4.94
CA ILE A 93 2.74 4.95 -5.50
C ILE A 93 1.94 4.94 -6.78
N LEU A 94 0.78 5.58 -6.77
CA LEU A 94 -0.24 5.41 -7.80
C LEU A 94 -0.58 6.73 -8.50
N CYS A 95 -0.90 6.61 -9.80
CA CYS A 95 -1.39 7.73 -10.58
C CYS A 95 -2.91 7.83 -10.44
N GLY A 96 -3.39 8.98 -9.98
CA GLY A 96 -4.80 9.25 -9.81
C GLY A 96 -5.06 10.58 -9.10
N ASP A 97 -6.31 10.93 -9.01
CA ASP A 97 -6.78 12.11 -8.31
C ASP A 97 -7.22 11.73 -6.89
N ALA A 98 -6.49 12.22 -5.90
CA ALA A 98 -6.78 11.95 -4.49
C ALA A 98 -8.05 12.68 -3.97
N LEU A 99 -8.58 13.68 -4.70
CA LEU A 99 -9.83 14.34 -4.33
C LEU A 99 -11.05 13.53 -4.80
N THR A 100 -10.97 12.95 -5.99
CA THR A 100 -12.04 12.10 -6.54
C THR A 100 -11.84 10.62 -6.20
N LEU A 101 -10.69 10.23 -5.65
CA LEU A 101 -10.28 8.87 -5.30
C LEU A 101 -10.27 7.92 -6.52
N LYS A 102 -10.07 8.49 -7.72
CA LYS A 102 -10.12 7.76 -9.00
C LYS A 102 -8.79 7.84 -9.75
N ALA A 103 -8.47 6.76 -10.41
CA ALA A 103 -7.40 6.71 -11.41
C ALA A 103 -7.81 7.44 -12.70
N ALA A 104 -6.85 7.67 -13.60
CA ALA A 104 -7.09 8.39 -14.87
C ALA A 104 -8.14 7.73 -15.78
N ASP A 105 -8.37 6.43 -15.63
CA ASP A 105 -9.39 5.68 -16.36
C ASP A 105 -10.79 5.70 -15.69
N GLY A 106 -10.95 6.48 -14.64
CA GLY A 106 -12.20 6.64 -13.88
C GLY A 106 -12.49 5.52 -12.88
N ARG A 107 -11.67 4.46 -12.82
CA ARG A 107 -11.81 3.40 -11.84
C ARG A 107 -11.32 3.86 -10.45
N PRO A 108 -11.83 3.26 -9.35
CA PRO A 108 -11.30 3.55 -8.02
C PRO A 108 -9.80 3.27 -7.93
N ILE A 109 -9.07 4.08 -7.16
CA ILE A 109 -7.69 3.81 -6.81
C ILE A 109 -7.65 2.60 -5.86
N ILE A 110 -6.76 1.64 -6.15
CA ILE A 110 -6.62 0.41 -5.37
C ILE A 110 -5.22 0.39 -4.75
N PHE A 111 -5.16 0.31 -3.42
CA PHE A 111 -3.93 0.11 -2.67
C PHE A 111 -3.74 -1.32 -2.23
N SER A 112 -2.49 -1.76 -2.18
CA SER A 112 -2.12 -3.04 -1.59
C SER A 112 -1.71 -2.85 -0.13
N GLU A 113 -2.36 -3.56 0.77
CA GLU A 113 -1.90 -3.73 2.15
C GLU A 113 -0.95 -4.93 2.21
N TRP A 114 0.15 -4.74 2.94
CA TRP A 114 1.20 -5.72 3.10
C TRP A 114 1.36 -6.10 4.56
N SER A 115 1.05 -7.32 4.91
CA SER A 115 1.14 -7.83 6.28
C SER A 115 2.21 -8.90 6.38
N MET A 116 3.25 -8.66 7.18
CA MET A 116 4.27 -9.67 7.46
C MET A 116 3.70 -10.78 8.33
N VAL A 117 3.91 -12.03 7.91
CA VAL A 117 3.55 -13.24 8.65
C VAL A 117 4.83 -14.00 9.00
N GLY A 118 5.18 -14.00 10.28
CA GLY A 118 6.46 -14.55 10.73
C GLY A 118 7.65 -13.75 10.22
N LYS A 119 8.75 -14.45 9.86
CA LYS A 119 10.01 -13.80 9.49
C LYS A 119 10.22 -13.62 7.98
N ARG A 120 9.43 -14.31 7.16
CA ARG A 120 9.71 -14.40 5.71
C ARG A 120 8.50 -14.09 4.85
N SER A 121 7.32 -14.52 5.27
CA SER A 121 6.12 -14.48 4.45
C SER A 121 5.40 -13.15 4.58
N VAL A 122 4.74 -12.76 3.49
CA VAL A 122 3.88 -11.59 3.39
C VAL A 122 2.54 -12.04 2.86
N LYS A 123 1.48 -11.52 3.46
CA LYS A 123 0.13 -11.54 2.91
C LYS A 123 -0.13 -10.18 2.25
N ARG A 124 -0.66 -10.19 1.03
CA ARG A 124 -1.14 -9.01 0.32
C ARG A 124 -2.66 -9.04 0.28
N ARG A 125 -3.27 -7.89 0.55
CA ARG A 125 -4.70 -7.63 0.34
C ARG A 125 -4.84 -6.31 -0.40
N ASP A 126 -5.73 -6.26 -1.37
CA ASP A 126 -5.99 -5.04 -2.14
C ASP A 126 -7.31 -4.42 -1.68
N PHE A 127 -7.30 -3.10 -1.48
CA PHE A 127 -8.43 -2.32 -1.01
C PHE A 127 -8.70 -1.13 -1.91
N ARG A 128 -9.96 -0.75 -2.05
CA ARG A 128 -10.37 0.51 -2.69
C ARG A 128 -10.08 1.67 -1.77
N LEU A 129 -9.45 2.72 -2.30
CA LEU A 129 -9.11 3.92 -1.52
C LEU A 129 -10.36 4.67 -1.06
N ASP A 130 -11.38 4.76 -1.91
CA ASP A 130 -12.64 5.42 -1.58
C ASP A 130 -13.37 4.76 -0.40
N VAL A 131 -13.32 3.44 -0.28
CA VAL A 131 -13.87 2.72 0.86
C VAL A 131 -13.04 2.95 2.13
N LEU A 132 -11.69 2.93 2.02
CA LEU A 132 -10.80 3.20 3.14
C LEU A 132 -10.93 4.64 3.70
N MET A 133 -11.22 5.61 2.83
CA MET A 133 -11.36 7.02 3.25
C MET A 133 -12.73 7.32 3.85
N ASN A 134 -13.75 6.54 3.52
CA ASN A 134 -15.11 6.66 4.04
C ASN A 134 -15.35 5.83 5.32
N GLU A 135 -14.28 5.41 6.01
CA GLU A 135 -14.38 4.68 7.30
C GLU A 135 -15.21 5.40 8.37
N HIS A 136 -15.49 6.69 8.20
CA HIS A 136 -16.33 7.47 9.11
C HIS A 136 -17.83 7.38 8.79
N ASP A 137 -18.20 6.92 7.60
CA ASP A 137 -19.58 6.61 7.28
C ASP A 137 -19.88 5.17 7.76
N ASP A 138 -20.18 5.06 9.05
CA ASP A 138 -20.69 3.81 9.64
C ASP A 138 -21.91 3.37 8.83
N PRO A 139 -21.85 2.27 8.05
CA PRO A 139 -23.01 1.80 7.29
C PRO A 139 -24.17 1.37 8.19
N THR A 140 -23.95 1.31 9.51
CA THR A 140 -24.98 1.05 10.51
C THR A 140 -25.50 2.33 11.19
N ALA A 141 -24.93 3.50 10.89
CA ALA A 141 -25.52 4.78 11.28
C ALA A 141 -26.78 5.02 10.43
N TYR A 142 -27.88 4.43 10.88
CA TYR A 142 -29.20 4.70 10.34
C TYR A 142 -29.53 6.18 10.59
N ASP A 143 -29.30 7.00 9.56
CA ASP A 143 -29.95 8.30 9.48
C ASP A 143 -31.38 8.03 8.99
N ASP A 144 -32.39 8.36 9.82
CA ASP A 144 -33.82 8.19 9.51
C ASP A 144 -34.25 8.91 8.19
N ASN A 145 -33.39 9.81 7.68
CA ASN A 145 -33.58 10.50 6.40
C ASN A 145 -33.17 9.68 5.17
N ASN A 146 -32.41 8.59 5.33
CA ASN A 146 -31.91 7.76 4.22
C ASN A 146 -32.87 6.60 3.87
N MET A 147 -33.92 6.41 4.64
CA MET A 147 -34.92 5.36 4.42
C MET A 147 -35.77 5.57 3.15
N GLN A 148 -35.79 6.80 2.59
CA GLN A 148 -36.52 7.09 1.36
C GLN A 148 -35.76 6.77 0.06
N LEU A 149 -34.43 6.69 0.09
CA LEU A 149 -33.63 6.41 -1.11
C LEU A 149 -33.57 4.91 -1.44
N SER A 150 -33.68 4.02 -0.46
CA SER A 150 -33.67 2.56 -0.69
C SER A 150 -34.94 2.01 -1.37
N MET A 151 -36.02 2.79 -1.43
CA MET A 151 -37.27 2.37 -2.11
C MET A 151 -37.22 2.54 -3.65
N PHE A 152 -36.21 3.19 -4.21
CA PHE A 152 -36.10 3.45 -5.65
C PHE A 152 -35.00 2.65 -6.38
N GLY A 153 -34.47 1.59 -5.77
CA GLY A 153 -33.68 0.59 -6.52
C GLY A 153 -32.30 1.10 -6.98
N GLU A 154 -31.70 2.08 -6.33
CA GLU A 154 -30.35 2.54 -6.62
C GLU A 154 -29.32 1.80 -5.75
N ASP A 155 -28.58 0.97 -6.45
CA ASP A 155 -27.23 0.45 -6.19
C ASP A 155 -26.88 0.04 -4.72
N VAL A 156 -27.22 -1.20 -4.41
CA VAL A 156 -26.79 -1.93 -3.18
C VAL A 156 -25.30 -2.29 -3.23
N SER A 157 -24.52 -1.68 -4.14
CA SER A 157 -23.08 -1.97 -4.35
C SER A 157 -22.19 -1.53 -3.19
N GLY A 158 -22.72 -0.76 -2.25
CA GLY A 158 -21.97 -0.30 -1.08
C GLY A 158 -21.72 -1.35 0.01
N LEU A 159 -22.61 -2.31 0.19
CA LEU A 159 -22.52 -3.31 1.25
C LEU A 159 -21.49 -4.41 0.99
N ASP A 160 -21.22 -4.71 -0.28
CA ASP A 160 -20.23 -5.73 -0.68
C ASP A 160 -18.78 -5.34 -0.36
N ASN A 161 -18.55 -4.07 -0.01
CA ASN A 161 -17.21 -3.56 0.31
C ASN A 161 -16.88 -3.57 1.81
N TRP A 162 -17.77 -4.10 2.66
CA TRP A 162 -17.60 -4.13 4.11
C TRP A 162 -17.71 -5.56 4.66
N MET A 163 -16.92 -5.84 5.68
CA MET A 163 -16.98 -7.11 6.43
C MET A 163 -17.01 -6.81 7.91
N THR A 164 -17.50 -7.74 8.71
CA THR A 164 -17.42 -7.64 10.16
C THR A 164 -16.08 -8.20 10.65
N ASP A 165 -15.31 -7.38 11.34
CA ASP A 165 -14.09 -7.84 12.00
C ASP A 165 -14.46 -8.89 13.08
N PRO A 166 -13.95 -10.13 12.95
CA PRO A 166 -14.32 -11.21 13.87
C PRO A 166 -13.84 -10.99 15.31
N LEU A 167 -12.87 -10.10 15.54
CA LEU A 167 -12.30 -9.80 16.87
C LEU A 167 -13.04 -8.66 17.57
N THR A 168 -13.40 -7.63 16.81
CA THR A 168 -14.00 -6.40 17.38
C THR A 168 -15.50 -6.31 17.14
N GLY A 169 -16.05 -7.10 16.22
CA GLY A 169 -17.45 -7.04 15.79
C GLY A 169 -17.82 -5.76 15.02
N LYS A 170 -16.81 -4.93 14.67
CA LYS A 170 -17.04 -3.68 13.96
C LYS A 170 -16.99 -3.88 12.44
N PRO A 171 -17.76 -3.08 11.68
CA PRO A 171 -17.62 -3.07 10.23
C PRO A 171 -16.23 -2.56 9.84
N THR A 172 -15.58 -3.27 8.94
CA THR A 172 -14.26 -2.92 8.37
C THR A 172 -14.32 -3.07 6.86
N PRO A 173 -13.53 -2.27 6.11
CA PRO A 173 -13.45 -2.44 4.67
C PRO A 173 -13.08 -3.87 4.26
N ALA A 174 -13.83 -4.45 3.34
CA ALA A 174 -13.51 -5.75 2.78
C ALA A 174 -12.43 -5.60 1.70
N PRO A 175 -11.42 -6.47 1.66
CA PRO A 175 -10.46 -6.49 0.56
C PRO A 175 -11.17 -6.93 -0.73
N ILE A 176 -10.87 -6.26 -1.83
CA ILE A 176 -11.36 -6.67 -3.17
C ILE A 176 -10.58 -7.84 -3.75
N ALA A 177 -9.38 -8.10 -3.23
CA ALA A 177 -8.56 -9.26 -3.55
C ALA A 177 -7.66 -9.64 -2.38
N GLU A 178 -7.49 -10.93 -2.17
CA GLU A 178 -6.53 -11.50 -1.23
C GLU A 178 -5.59 -12.46 -1.97
N TYR A 179 -4.33 -12.46 -1.59
CA TYR A 179 -3.28 -13.26 -2.21
C TYR A 179 -2.70 -14.23 -1.19
N ASP A 180 -2.25 -15.37 -1.68
CA ASP A 180 -1.60 -16.39 -0.84
C ASP A 180 -0.31 -15.86 -0.20
N LEU A 181 0.10 -16.50 0.90
CA LEU A 181 1.36 -16.18 1.56
C LEU A 181 2.54 -16.48 0.64
N ILE A 182 3.43 -15.51 0.49
CA ILE A 182 4.65 -15.64 -0.31
C ILE A 182 5.84 -15.01 0.42
N ASP A 183 7.05 -15.42 0.09
CA ASP A 183 8.25 -14.76 0.61
C ASP A 183 8.31 -13.29 0.18
N TYR A 184 8.70 -12.36 1.08
CA TYR A 184 8.68 -10.91 0.80
C TYR A 184 9.52 -10.49 -0.41
N TRP A 185 10.51 -11.28 -0.81
CA TRP A 185 11.34 -11.03 -2.00
C TRP A 185 10.78 -11.66 -3.28
N ARG A 186 9.59 -12.25 -3.23
CA ARG A 186 8.89 -12.87 -4.37
C ARG A 186 7.50 -12.26 -4.62
N VAL A 187 7.15 -11.17 -3.94
CA VAL A 187 5.80 -10.57 -4.02
C VAL A 187 5.41 -10.12 -5.43
N GLN A 188 6.39 -9.90 -6.33
CA GLN A 188 6.13 -9.62 -7.74
C GLN A 188 5.45 -10.78 -8.47
N GLU A 189 5.56 -12.01 -7.96
CA GLU A 189 4.90 -13.18 -8.52
C GLU A 189 3.37 -13.15 -8.34
N HIS A 190 2.84 -12.32 -7.43
CA HIS A 190 1.40 -12.06 -7.31
C HIS A 190 0.83 -11.25 -8.49
N GLY A 191 1.65 -10.75 -9.38
CA GLY A 191 1.22 -9.96 -10.54
C GLY A 191 1.28 -10.69 -11.88
N THR A 192 1.67 -11.97 -11.85
CA THR A 192 1.70 -12.86 -13.04
C THR A 192 0.50 -13.84 -12.96
#